data_13d31683dea64fdebb2a2f9ba374b7a0
#
_entry.id   13d31683dea64fdebb2a2f9ba374b7a0
#
_cell.length_a   1.000
_cell.length_b   1.000
_cell.length_c   1.000
_cell.angle_alpha   90.00
_cell.angle_beta   90.00
_cell.angle_gamma   90.00
#
_symmetry.space_group_name_H-M   'P 1'
#
loop_
_entity.id
_entity.type
_entity.pdbx_description
1 polymer ?
#
loop_
_entity_poly.entity_id
_entity_poly.type
_entity_poly.pdbx_seq_one_letter_code
_entity_poly.pdbx_strand_id
1 'polypeptide(L)'
;MKPLAERLRPTTLSNYIGQTHLVGEGAVLRRMIEGRRISSFILWGPPGVGKTTLAKIVAATLDAPFYTLSAVTSGVKEVREVISQAKNQQFFGTANPILFIDEIHRFSKSQQDSLLAAVETGEITLIGATTENPSFEVIRPLLSRCQVYVLQPLNETELLQLVDHAIHHDILLRERKFELKETEALVRFSGGDARKLLNILELLVNATAEDATIVIDNATVTNRLQENPMAYDKEGEMHYDIISAFIKSIRGSDPDAAIYWLARMIAGGEDPKFIARRLVISASEDIGLANPNALLIANAAFDAVNKIGWPEGRIPLAEATIYLATSPKSNSAYNAINAALAFVEQSGNLPVPLHLRNAPTSLMKSLNYGTDYQYPHDFPQHFVAQQYMPCLLYTSPSPRD
;
A
#
# COMPACT_ATOMS: atom_id res chain seq x y z
N MET A 1 4.49 30.72 4.05
CA MET A 1 5.53 30.10 4.93
C MET A 1 5.59 28.62 4.65
N LYS A 2 6.75 27.94 4.77
CA LYS A 2 6.79 26.47 4.59
C LYS A 2 6.10 25.77 5.76
N PRO A 3 5.37 24.65 5.53
CA PRO A 3 4.78 23.85 6.60
C PRO A 3 5.80 23.37 7.64
N LEU A 4 5.39 23.17 8.88
CA LEU A 4 6.26 22.73 9.98
C LEU A 4 7.02 21.44 9.65
N ALA A 5 6.33 20.46 9.04
CA ALA A 5 6.93 19.21 8.60
C ALA A 5 8.07 19.37 7.58
N GLU A 6 8.06 20.42 6.76
CA GLU A 6 9.13 20.69 5.82
C GLU A 6 10.26 21.52 6.46
N ARG A 7 9.96 22.41 7.43
CA ARG A 7 10.96 23.18 8.17
C ARG A 7 11.83 22.29 9.06
N LEU A 8 11.22 21.28 9.68
CA LEU A 8 11.87 20.33 10.58
C LEU A 8 12.43 19.08 9.89
N ARG A 9 12.41 19.02 8.57
CA ARG A 9 12.93 17.87 7.85
C ARG A 9 14.41 17.64 8.17
N PRO A 10 14.79 16.50 8.78
CA PRO A 10 16.18 16.23 9.11
C PRO A 10 17.05 16.11 7.86
N THR A 11 18.28 16.60 7.96
CA THR A 11 19.28 16.56 6.90
C THR A 11 20.40 15.55 7.17
N THR A 12 20.44 14.99 8.38
CA THR A 12 21.45 14.00 8.82
C THR A 12 20.78 12.80 9.48
N LEU A 13 21.46 11.66 9.50
CA LEU A 13 20.98 10.45 10.19
C LEU A 13 20.86 10.64 11.71
N SER A 14 21.71 11.49 12.30
CA SER A 14 21.67 11.76 13.74
C SER A 14 20.39 12.47 14.19
N ASN A 15 19.79 13.26 13.31
CA ASN A 15 18.54 13.97 13.57
C ASN A 15 17.30 13.21 13.04
N TYR A 16 17.50 12.04 12.43
CA TYR A 16 16.43 11.24 11.89
C TYR A 16 15.81 10.37 12.99
N ILE A 17 14.59 10.71 13.41
CA ILE A 17 13.86 10.02 14.46
C ILE A 17 13.16 8.79 13.90
N GLY A 18 13.25 7.68 14.62
CA GLY A 18 12.62 6.41 14.26
C GLY A 18 13.47 5.52 13.37
N GLN A 19 12.89 4.39 12.96
CA GLN A 19 13.48 3.37 12.08
C GLN A 19 14.83 2.82 12.60
N THR A 20 14.99 2.68 13.89
CA THR A 20 16.25 2.23 14.53
C THR A 20 16.74 0.89 14.02
N HIS A 21 15.84 -0.01 13.61
CA HIS A 21 16.15 -1.30 12.99
C HIS A 21 16.86 -1.16 11.64
N LEU A 22 16.70 -0.05 10.92
CA LEU A 22 17.34 0.22 9.62
C LEU A 22 18.53 1.16 9.74
N VAL A 23 18.41 2.22 10.54
CA VAL A 23 19.38 3.32 10.59
C VAL A 23 19.98 3.55 11.98
N GLY A 24 19.63 2.74 12.98
CA GLY A 24 20.27 2.73 14.29
C GLY A 24 21.75 2.33 14.22
N GLU A 25 22.45 2.44 15.33
CA GLU A 25 23.87 2.07 15.41
C GLU A 25 24.07 0.61 15.02
N GLY A 26 24.97 0.36 14.08
CA GLY A 26 25.24 -0.98 13.54
C GLY A 26 24.15 -1.58 12.63
N ALA A 27 23.06 -0.86 12.34
CA ALA A 27 22.01 -1.32 11.44
C ALA A 27 22.47 -1.40 9.97
N VAL A 28 21.81 -2.25 9.19
CA VAL A 28 22.23 -2.58 7.81
C VAL A 28 22.33 -1.37 6.92
N LEU A 29 21.28 -0.55 6.85
CA LEU A 29 21.26 0.60 5.96
C LEU A 29 22.24 1.69 6.42
N ARG A 30 22.41 1.89 7.74
CA ARG A 30 23.39 2.81 8.29
C ARG A 30 24.81 2.43 7.88
N ARG A 31 25.20 1.15 8.02
CA ARG A 31 26.53 0.67 7.59
C ARG A 31 26.78 0.87 6.10
N MET A 32 25.76 0.69 5.26
CA MET A 32 25.85 0.93 3.82
C MET A 32 26.08 2.41 3.51
N ILE A 33 25.37 3.31 4.21
CA ILE A 33 25.49 4.75 4.05
C ILE A 33 26.88 5.22 4.50
N GLU A 34 27.32 4.83 5.69
CA GLU A 34 28.63 5.18 6.26
C GLU A 34 29.79 4.58 5.44
N GLY A 35 29.61 3.36 4.92
CA GLY A 35 30.57 2.70 4.03
C GLY A 35 30.58 3.23 2.59
N ARG A 36 29.73 4.19 2.25
CA ARG A 36 29.54 4.74 0.90
C ARG A 36 29.30 3.69 -0.19
N ARG A 37 28.71 2.56 0.18
CA ARG A 37 28.42 1.44 -0.72
C ARG A 37 26.92 1.15 -0.70
N ILE A 38 26.16 1.87 -1.50
CA ILE A 38 24.72 1.72 -1.60
C ILE A 38 24.37 1.05 -2.93
N SER A 39 23.64 -0.06 -2.85
CA SER A 39 22.91 -0.66 -3.96
C SER A 39 21.52 -0.05 -4.06
N SER A 40 20.85 -0.24 -5.19
CA SER A 40 19.46 0.17 -5.36
C SER A 40 18.53 -0.54 -4.36
N PHE A 41 17.54 0.20 -3.84
CA PHE A 41 16.59 -0.33 -2.85
C PHE A 41 15.23 0.33 -2.94
N ILE A 42 14.25 -0.32 -2.33
CA ILE A 42 12.87 0.15 -2.21
C ILE A 42 12.54 0.35 -0.73
N LEU A 43 12.03 1.52 -0.38
CA LEU A 43 11.50 1.86 0.93
C LEU A 43 9.98 1.60 0.93
N TRP A 44 9.55 0.59 1.66
CA TRP A 44 8.15 0.24 1.80
C TRP A 44 7.66 0.54 3.21
N GLY A 45 6.54 1.22 3.32
CA GLY A 45 5.90 1.51 4.61
C GLY A 45 4.82 2.57 4.49
N PRO A 46 4.04 2.80 5.55
CA PRO A 46 2.92 3.74 5.55
C PRO A 46 3.37 5.18 5.24
N PRO A 47 2.43 6.08 4.96
CA PRO A 47 2.76 7.49 4.76
C PRO A 47 3.39 8.11 6.01
N GLY A 48 4.12 9.20 5.86
CA GLY A 48 4.68 10.00 6.94
C GLY A 48 5.81 9.39 7.77
N VAL A 49 6.25 8.14 7.50
CA VAL A 49 7.32 7.45 8.27
C VAL A 49 8.75 7.85 7.85
N GLY A 50 8.90 8.81 6.96
CA GLY A 50 10.20 9.39 6.62
C GLY A 50 10.90 8.82 5.37
N LYS A 51 10.21 8.06 4.48
CA LYS A 51 10.81 7.48 3.25
C LYS A 51 11.57 8.50 2.40
N THR A 52 10.91 9.57 2.00
CA THR A 52 11.51 10.66 1.19
C THR A 52 12.63 11.38 1.93
N THR A 53 12.50 11.54 3.23
CA THR A 53 13.53 12.16 4.09
C THR A 53 14.78 11.30 4.14
N LEU A 54 14.62 9.99 4.35
CA LEU A 54 15.73 9.05 4.38
C LEU A 54 16.48 9.03 3.04
N ALA A 55 15.77 9.02 1.91
CA ALA A 55 16.39 9.10 0.58
C ALA A 55 17.24 10.37 0.40
N LYS A 56 16.75 11.51 0.86
CA LYS A 56 17.51 12.79 0.80
C LYS A 56 18.74 12.76 1.71
N ILE A 57 18.64 12.22 2.92
CA ILE A 57 19.78 12.06 3.83
C ILE A 57 20.85 11.15 3.22
N VAL A 58 20.44 10.05 2.61
CA VAL A 58 21.35 9.14 1.89
C VAL A 58 22.12 9.88 0.82
N ALA A 59 21.43 10.63 -0.03
CA ALA A 59 22.07 11.40 -1.11
C ALA A 59 23.04 12.45 -0.58
N ALA A 60 22.64 13.20 0.45
CA ALA A 60 23.48 14.21 1.09
C ALA A 60 24.74 13.61 1.74
N THR A 61 24.60 12.45 2.41
CA THR A 61 25.74 11.77 3.06
C THR A 61 26.76 11.24 2.04
N LEU A 62 26.29 10.83 0.86
CA LEU A 62 27.14 10.32 -0.21
C LEU A 62 27.73 11.42 -1.09
N ASP A 63 27.28 12.65 -0.94
CA ASP A 63 27.57 13.76 -1.86
C ASP A 63 27.21 13.39 -3.31
N ALA A 64 26.06 12.70 -3.47
CA ALA A 64 25.59 12.18 -4.74
C ALA A 64 24.53 13.11 -5.37
N PRO A 65 24.56 13.33 -6.69
CA PRO A 65 23.49 14.03 -7.39
C PRO A 65 22.14 13.34 -7.13
N PHE A 66 21.13 14.13 -6.76
CA PHE A 66 19.80 13.60 -6.38
C PHE A 66 18.72 14.07 -7.35
N TYR A 67 18.17 13.12 -8.09
CA TYR A 67 17.07 13.35 -9.02
C TYR A 67 15.79 12.79 -8.43
N THR A 68 14.69 13.53 -8.58
CA THR A 68 13.39 13.10 -8.09
C THR A 68 12.40 13.00 -9.25
N LEU A 69 11.73 11.87 -9.36
CA LEU A 69 10.60 11.67 -10.25
C LEU A 69 9.34 11.39 -9.41
N SER A 70 8.25 12.02 -9.81
CA SER A 70 6.92 11.71 -9.27
C SER A 70 6.20 10.77 -10.22
N ALA A 71 5.75 9.62 -9.72
CA ALA A 71 5.00 8.67 -10.52
C ALA A 71 3.69 9.22 -11.09
N VAL A 72 3.15 10.28 -10.50
CA VAL A 72 1.90 10.91 -10.93
C VAL A 72 2.09 11.80 -12.17
N THR A 73 3.26 12.44 -12.30
CA THR A 73 3.50 13.47 -13.34
C THR A 73 4.55 13.10 -14.38
N SER A 74 5.37 12.06 -14.13
CA SER A 74 6.50 11.71 -14.98
C SER A 74 6.16 10.57 -15.93
N GLY A 75 6.35 10.75 -17.25
CA GLY A 75 6.22 9.73 -18.29
C GLY A 75 7.55 8.98 -18.55
N VAL A 76 7.54 8.02 -19.48
CA VAL A 76 8.73 7.26 -19.91
C VAL A 76 9.82 8.17 -20.46
N LYS A 77 9.45 9.28 -21.10
CA LYS A 77 10.38 10.25 -21.67
C LYS A 77 11.19 10.94 -20.60
N GLU A 78 10.54 11.45 -19.56
CA GLU A 78 11.18 12.11 -18.43
C GLU A 78 12.11 11.16 -17.67
N VAL A 79 11.72 9.89 -17.51
CA VAL A 79 12.58 8.85 -16.91
C VAL A 79 13.89 8.72 -17.70
N ARG A 80 13.80 8.61 -19.03
CA ARG A 80 14.98 8.50 -19.92
C ARG A 80 15.85 9.76 -19.93
N GLU A 81 15.24 10.92 -19.90
CA GLU A 81 15.95 12.20 -19.82
C GLU A 81 16.78 12.33 -18.54
N VAL A 82 16.19 11.98 -17.38
CA VAL A 82 16.90 11.96 -16.10
C VAL A 82 18.05 10.96 -16.09
N ILE A 83 17.84 9.75 -16.62
CA ILE A 83 18.90 8.74 -16.74
C ILE A 83 20.04 9.28 -17.64
N SER A 84 19.71 9.93 -18.77
CA SER A 84 20.72 10.52 -19.66
C SER A 84 21.50 11.64 -18.99
N GLN A 85 20.84 12.51 -18.22
CA GLN A 85 21.50 13.55 -17.43
C GLN A 85 22.43 12.96 -16.38
N ALA A 86 21.98 11.91 -15.68
CA ALA A 86 22.75 11.18 -14.68
C ALA A 86 24.05 10.58 -15.30
N LYS A 87 23.95 9.95 -16.47
CA LYS A 87 25.11 9.42 -17.21
C LYS A 87 26.14 10.49 -17.54
N ASN A 88 25.68 11.65 -18.01
CA ASN A 88 26.58 12.74 -18.39
C ASN A 88 27.37 13.30 -17.19
N GLN A 89 26.80 13.27 -16.00
CA GLN A 89 27.48 13.73 -14.78
C GLN A 89 28.50 12.72 -14.22
N GLN A 90 28.32 11.43 -14.43
CA GLN A 90 29.29 10.40 -14.03
C GLN A 90 30.67 10.59 -14.66
N PHE A 91 30.76 11.15 -15.85
CA PHE A 91 32.03 11.43 -16.53
C PHE A 91 32.94 12.41 -15.77
N PHE A 92 32.42 13.14 -14.79
CA PHE A 92 33.19 14.13 -14.01
C PHE A 92 33.65 13.60 -12.64
N GLY A 93 33.60 12.27 -12.39
CA GLY A 93 34.17 11.65 -11.18
C GLY A 93 33.36 11.85 -9.91
N THR A 94 32.08 12.18 -10.02
CA THR A 94 31.14 12.29 -8.89
C THR A 94 30.60 10.91 -8.49
N ALA A 95 30.09 10.79 -7.24
CA ALA A 95 29.41 9.59 -6.78
C ALA A 95 28.23 9.22 -7.71
N ASN A 96 27.89 7.92 -7.77
CA ASN A 96 26.76 7.45 -8.59
C ASN A 96 25.49 8.27 -8.27
N PRO A 97 24.83 8.86 -9.29
CA PRO A 97 23.63 9.64 -9.09
C PRO A 97 22.51 8.77 -8.52
N ILE A 98 21.76 9.36 -7.60
CA ILE A 98 20.60 8.73 -6.98
C ILE A 98 19.34 9.21 -7.71
N LEU A 99 18.57 8.26 -8.21
CA LEU A 99 17.23 8.48 -8.74
C LEU A 99 16.20 8.06 -7.69
N PHE A 100 15.52 9.04 -7.11
CA PHE A 100 14.42 8.80 -6.17
C PHE A 100 13.08 8.82 -6.92
N ILE A 101 12.30 7.77 -6.75
CA ILE A 101 10.94 7.67 -7.29
C ILE A 101 9.95 7.54 -6.13
N ASP A 102 9.18 8.60 -5.91
CA ASP A 102 8.10 8.56 -4.93
C ASP A 102 6.87 7.85 -5.51
N GLU A 103 6.22 7.03 -4.71
CA GLU A 103 5.07 6.20 -5.08
C GLU A 103 5.32 5.36 -6.34
N ILE A 104 6.44 4.61 -6.35
CA ILE A 104 6.89 3.81 -7.52
C ILE A 104 5.82 2.81 -8.00
N HIS A 105 4.88 2.40 -7.14
CA HIS A 105 3.75 1.54 -7.48
C HIS A 105 2.80 2.16 -8.52
N ARG A 106 2.81 3.48 -8.68
CA ARG A 106 2.01 4.20 -9.68
C ARG A 106 2.67 4.22 -11.07
N PHE A 107 3.91 3.80 -11.17
CA PHE A 107 4.57 3.65 -12.48
C PHE A 107 3.98 2.45 -13.22
N SER A 108 3.62 2.65 -14.47
CA SER A 108 3.27 1.57 -15.38
C SER A 108 4.44 0.58 -15.54
N LYS A 109 4.15 -0.65 -15.94
CA LYS A 109 5.20 -1.66 -16.22
C LYS A 109 6.24 -1.15 -17.19
N SER A 110 5.83 -0.42 -18.25
CA SER A 110 6.75 0.17 -19.25
C SER A 110 7.67 1.24 -18.67
N GLN A 111 7.19 2.04 -17.69
CA GLN A 111 8.02 3.01 -16.99
C GLN A 111 9.04 2.32 -16.09
N GLN A 112 8.62 1.29 -15.37
CA GLN A 112 9.51 0.48 -14.54
C GLN A 112 10.55 -0.27 -15.38
N ASP A 113 10.17 -0.84 -16.53
CA ASP A 113 11.09 -1.49 -17.48
C ASP A 113 12.18 -0.53 -17.98
N SER A 114 11.85 0.74 -18.18
CA SER A 114 12.82 1.75 -18.62
C SER A 114 13.95 2.03 -17.63
N LEU A 115 13.78 1.64 -16.35
CA LEU A 115 14.79 1.78 -15.29
C LEU A 115 15.79 0.61 -15.29
N LEU A 116 15.39 -0.56 -15.80
CA LEU A 116 16.15 -1.81 -15.62
C LEU A 116 17.59 -1.71 -16.10
N ALA A 117 17.81 -1.22 -17.30
CA ALA A 117 19.14 -1.13 -17.89
C ALA A 117 20.08 -0.25 -17.03
N ALA A 118 19.63 0.92 -16.61
CA ALA A 118 20.43 1.86 -15.84
C ALA A 118 20.71 1.37 -14.40
N VAL A 119 19.78 0.63 -13.79
CA VAL A 119 19.97 -0.02 -12.49
C VAL A 119 20.95 -1.21 -12.59
N GLU A 120 20.83 -2.00 -13.65
CA GLU A 120 21.64 -3.18 -13.89
C GLU A 120 23.11 -2.83 -14.19
N THR A 121 23.33 -1.79 -14.99
CA THR A 121 24.69 -1.31 -15.32
C THR A 121 25.30 -0.44 -14.21
N GLY A 122 24.53 -0.11 -13.17
CA GLY A 122 25.01 0.77 -12.08
C GLY A 122 25.17 2.25 -12.51
N GLU A 123 24.56 2.66 -13.61
CA GLU A 123 24.57 4.08 -14.07
C GLU A 123 23.82 5.00 -13.13
N ILE A 124 22.85 4.44 -12.41
CA ILE A 124 22.09 5.11 -11.33
C ILE A 124 21.95 4.19 -10.12
N THR A 125 21.83 4.78 -8.96
CA THR A 125 21.33 4.10 -7.76
C THR A 125 19.84 4.45 -7.60
N LEU A 126 18.97 3.47 -7.74
CA LEU A 126 17.52 3.66 -7.60
C LEU A 126 17.13 3.60 -6.12
N ILE A 127 16.41 4.60 -5.64
CA ILE A 127 15.66 4.56 -4.38
C ILE A 127 14.17 4.71 -4.71
N GLY A 128 13.43 3.60 -4.66
CA GLY A 128 11.98 3.62 -4.79
C GLY A 128 11.31 3.81 -3.43
N ALA A 129 10.23 4.58 -3.37
CA ALA A 129 9.37 4.65 -2.19
C ALA A 129 7.95 4.21 -2.55
N THR A 130 7.30 3.46 -1.65
CA THR A 130 5.93 2.99 -1.85
C THR A 130 5.21 2.78 -0.53
N THR A 131 3.90 3.01 -0.54
CA THR A 131 2.98 2.61 0.54
C THR A 131 2.38 1.22 0.30
N GLU A 132 2.35 0.77 -0.96
CA GLU A 132 1.79 -0.51 -1.36
C GLU A 132 2.84 -1.64 -1.32
N ASN A 133 2.39 -2.89 -1.21
CA ASN A 133 3.30 -4.03 -1.16
C ASN A 133 4.08 -4.18 -2.48
N PRO A 134 5.41 -3.99 -2.46
CA PRO A 134 6.21 -4.00 -3.69
C PRO A 134 6.20 -5.34 -4.42
N SER A 135 5.88 -6.44 -3.75
CA SER A 135 5.80 -7.76 -4.38
C SER A 135 4.68 -7.87 -5.43
N PHE A 136 3.65 -7.02 -5.33
CA PHE A 136 2.53 -6.98 -6.27
C PHE A 136 2.66 -5.85 -7.30
N GLU A 137 3.24 -4.74 -6.90
CA GLU A 137 3.20 -3.49 -7.66
C GLU A 137 4.49 -3.21 -8.44
N VAL A 138 5.62 -3.76 -7.98
CA VAL A 138 6.90 -3.59 -8.66
C VAL A 138 7.21 -4.84 -9.50
N ILE A 139 7.67 -4.62 -10.73
CA ILE A 139 7.98 -5.72 -11.64
C ILE A 139 9.11 -6.59 -11.08
N ARG A 140 8.99 -7.91 -11.24
CA ARG A 140 9.97 -8.89 -10.72
C ARG A 140 11.42 -8.61 -11.14
N PRO A 141 11.72 -8.23 -12.41
CA PRO A 141 13.09 -7.90 -12.81
C PRO A 141 13.69 -6.74 -12.02
N LEU A 142 12.89 -5.74 -11.63
CA LEU A 142 13.36 -4.61 -10.82
C LEU A 142 13.55 -5.02 -9.36
N LEU A 143 12.60 -5.78 -8.78
CA LEU A 143 12.70 -6.32 -7.43
C LEU A 143 13.94 -7.21 -7.24
N SER A 144 14.32 -8.02 -8.23
CA SER A 144 15.51 -8.87 -8.14
C SER A 144 16.83 -8.10 -8.07
N ARG A 145 16.81 -6.80 -8.39
CA ARG A 145 17.98 -5.90 -8.39
C ARG A 145 17.96 -4.87 -7.27
N CYS A 146 16.87 -4.83 -6.50
CA CYS A 146 16.67 -3.89 -5.40
C CYS A 146 16.48 -4.65 -4.08
N GLN A 147 17.09 -4.15 -3.02
CA GLN A 147 16.76 -4.59 -1.66
C GLN A 147 15.46 -3.89 -1.22
N VAL A 148 14.63 -4.56 -0.44
CA VAL A 148 13.41 -3.97 0.12
C VAL A 148 13.62 -3.73 1.60
N TYR A 149 13.47 -2.48 2.04
CA TYR A 149 13.52 -2.08 3.44
C TYR A 149 12.13 -1.66 3.90
N VAL A 150 11.66 -2.28 4.98
CA VAL A 150 10.34 -2.01 5.55
C VAL A 150 10.47 -0.93 6.62
N LEU A 151 9.79 0.20 6.42
CA LEU A 151 9.66 1.26 7.41
C LEU A 151 8.40 1.03 8.24
N GLN A 152 8.51 1.20 9.53
CA GLN A 152 7.43 1.02 10.49
C GLN A 152 6.81 2.38 10.85
N PRO A 153 5.53 2.41 11.28
CA PRO A 153 4.96 3.58 11.93
C PRO A 153 5.83 3.99 13.11
N LEU A 154 5.93 5.30 13.37
CA LEU A 154 6.62 5.78 14.57
C LEU A 154 5.86 5.36 15.82
N ASN A 155 6.58 4.85 16.81
CA ASN A 155 6.01 4.53 18.10
C ASN A 155 5.78 5.78 18.95
N GLU A 156 5.09 5.65 20.07
CA GLU A 156 4.75 6.75 20.97
C GLU A 156 5.99 7.53 21.42
N THR A 157 7.05 6.84 21.81
CA THR A 157 8.30 7.47 22.27
C THR A 157 8.94 8.30 21.16
N GLU A 158 8.98 7.79 19.93
CA GLU A 158 9.52 8.48 18.77
C GLU A 158 8.66 9.69 18.35
N LEU A 159 7.33 9.58 18.48
CA LEU A 159 6.41 10.69 18.23
C LEU A 159 6.60 11.80 19.26
N LEU A 160 6.75 11.46 20.55
CA LEU A 160 7.00 12.44 21.60
C LEU A 160 8.37 13.11 21.47
N GLN A 161 9.39 12.35 21.06
CA GLN A 161 10.71 12.93 20.69
C GLN A 161 10.59 13.93 19.55
N LEU A 162 9.72 13.64 18.56
CA LEU A 162 9.49 14.57 17.43
C LEU A 162 8.76 15.83 17.88
N VAL A 163 7.81 15.74 18.81
CA VAL A 163 7.14 16.91 19.41
C VAL A 163 8.14 17.77 20.17
N ASP A 164 8.95 17.15 21.02
CA ASP A 164 9.98 17.85 21.80
C ASP A 164 10.99 18.55 20.87
N HIS A 165 11.46 17.83 19.85
CA HIS A 165 12.33 18.40 18.83
C HIS A 165 11.68 19.57 18.09
N ALA A 166 10.40 19.49 17.77
CA ALA A 166 9.67 20.56 17.10
C ALA A 166 9.57 21.82 17.96
N ILE A 167 9.20 21.67 19.21
CA ILE A 167 9.05 22.79 20.15
C ILE A 167 10.36 23.55 20.38
N HIS A 168 11.49 22.82 20.46
CA HIS A 168 12.76 23.41 20.82
C HIS A 168 13.60 23.88 19.62
N HIS A 169 13.42 23.31 18.44
CA HIS A 169 14.31 23.56 17.29
C HIS A 169 13.64 24.31 16.13
N ASP A 170 12.31 24.37 16.06
CA ASP A 170 11.66 25.18 15.02
C ASP A 170 11.77 26.66 15.33
N ILE A 171 12.09 27.47 14.32
CA ILE A 171 12.34 28.91 14.44
C ILE A 171 11.16 29.67 15.05
N LEU A 172 9.94 29.24 14.77
CA LEU A 172 8.71 29.89 15.22
C LEU A 172 8.22 29.33 16.57
N LEU A 173 8.36 28.01 16.76
CA LEU A 173 7.82 27.35 17.92
C LEU A 173 8.66 27.60 19.18
N ARG A 174 9.97 27.67 19.04
CA ARG A 174 10.88 27.90 20.19
C ARG A 174 10.64 29.22 20.94
N GLU A 175 10.00 30.20 20.30
CA GLU A 175 9.64 31.48 20.91
C GLU A 175 8.26 31.46 21.60
N ARG A 176 7.49 30.38 21.44
CA ARG A 176 6.17 30.18 22.02
C ARG A 176 6.26 29.40 23.33
N LYS A 177 5.30 29.62 24.20
CA LYS A 177 5.16 28.86 25.46
C LYS A 177 4.28 27.66 25.26
N PHE A 178 4.77 26.47 25.61
CA PHE A 178 4.05 25.22 25.54
C PHE A 178 3.85 24.62 26.91
N GLU A 179 2.68 24.01 27.13
CA GLU A 179 2.36 23.20 28.30
C GLU A 179 1.81 21.86 27.83
N LEU A 180 2.64 20.80 27.89
CA LEU A 180 2.23 19.44 27.57
C LEU A 180 1.61 18.81 28.83
N LYS A 181 0.27 18.65 28.85
CA LYS A 181 -0.47 18.01 29.94
C LYS A 181 -0.78 16.56 29.62
N GLU A 182 -1.29 16.30 28.45
CA GLU A 182 -1.72 14.99 27.99
C GLU A 182 -1.36 14.85 26.52
N THR A 183 -0.86 13.68 26.12
CA THR A 183 -0.32 13.45 24.77
C THR A 183 -1.02 12.32 24.01
N GLU A 184 -1.91 11.57 24.69
CA GLU A 184 -2.52 10.36 24.13
C GLU A 184 -3.37 10.65 22.90
N ALA A 185 -4.14 11.77 22.89
CA ALA A 185 -4.91 12.18 21.73
C ALA A 185 -4.00 12.57 20.57
N LEU A 186 -2.92 13.32 20.84
CA LEU A 186 -1.95 13.72 19.82
C LEU A 186 -1.29 12.51 19.15
N VAL A 187 -0.84 11.54 19.96
CA VAL A 187 -0.24 10.28 19.50
C VAL A 187 -1.26 9.46 18.73
N ARG A 188 -2.45 9.26 19.29
CA ARG A 188 -3.53 8.49 18.64
C ARG A 188 -3.93 9.06 17.29
N PHE A 189 -4.08 10.38 17.20
CA PHE A 189 -4.51 11.03 15.97
C PHE A 189 -3.40 11.14 14.92
N SER A 190 -2.13 11.08 15.31
CA SER A 190 -1.03 10.97 14.36
C SER A 190 -0.92 9.58 13.70
N GLY A 191 -1.32 8.51 14.41
CA GLY A 191 -1.29 7.13 13.89
C GLY A 191 0.11 6.67 13.46
N GLY A 192 1.18 7.16 14.11
CA GLY A 192 2.56 6.84 13.73
C GLY A 192 3.11 7.63 12.53
N ASP A 193 2.36 8.61 12.01
CA ASP A 193 2.74 9.48 10.90
C ASP A 193 3.34 10.80 11.44
N ALA A 194 4.65 11.01 11.21
CA ALA A 194 5.37 12.22 11.62
C ALA A 194 4.81 13.50 10.99
N ARG A 195 4.40 13.45 9.72
CA ARG A 195 3.86 14.62 9.01
C ARG A 195 2.52 15.01 9.61
N LYS A 196 1.67 14.02 9.89
CA LYS A 196 0.36 14.23 10.50
C LYS A 196 0.50 14.80 11.91
N LEU A 197 1.42 14.27 12.72
CA LEU A 197 1.76 14.80 14.04
C LEU A 197 2.14 16.29 13.99
N LEU A 198 3.07 16.64 13.11
CA LEU A 198 3.55 18.01 12.95
C LEU A 198 2.46 18.95 12.41
N ASN A 199 1.58 18.46 11.53
CA ASN A 199 0.43 19.22 11.05
C ASN A 199 -0.56 19.51 12.19
N ILE A 200 -0.82 18.52 13.07
CA ILE A 200 -1.68 18.72 14.24
C ILE A 200 -1.05 19.77 15.19
N LEU A 201 0.26 19.67 15.41
CA LEU A 201 0.97 20.65 16.23
C LEU A 201 0.89 22.06 15.62
N GLU A 202 1.11 22.20 14.31
CA GLU A 202 1.00 23.48 13.58
C GLU A 202 -0.44 24.05 13.67
N LEU A 203 -1.46 23.20 13.63
CA LEU A 203 -2.86 23.60 13.79
C LEU A 203 -3.10 24.19 15.19
N LEU A 204 -2.60 23.52 16.25
CA LEU A 204 -2.72 24.00 17.63
C LEU A 204 -2.04 25.35 17.82
N VAL A 205 -0.84 25.52 17.25
CA VAL A 205 -0.08 26.77 17.30
C VAL A 205 -0.84 27.91 16.59
N ASN A 206 -1.32 27.66 15.38
CA ASN A 206 -2.03 28.65 14.57
C ASN A 206 -3.38 29.08 15.17
N ALA A 207 -4.03 28.18 15.95
CA ALA A 207 -5.28 28.45 16.60
C ALA A 207 -5.14 29.18 17.95
N THR A 208 -3.90 29.38 18.44
CA THR A 208 -3.61 30.01 19.74
C THR A 208 -2.99 31.39 19.52
N ALA A 209 -3.51 32.43 20.20
CA ALA A 209 -2.99 33.80 20.13
C ALA A 209 -1.47 33.84 20.43
N GLU A 210 -0.76 34.83 19.85
CA GLU A 210 0.71 34.88 19.89
C GLU A 210 1.28 34.91 21.31
N ASP A 211 0.62 35.62 22.22
CA ASP A 211 1.06 35.78 23.63
C ASP A 211 0.54 34.69 24.57
N ALA A 212 -0.32 33.81 24.10
CA ALA A 212 -0.95 32.78 24.92
C ALA A 212 -0.10 31.49 24.98
N THR A 213 -0.17 30.78 26.11
CA THR A 213 0.43 29.47 26.27
C THR A 213 -0.36 28.44 25.47
N ILE A 214 0.34 27.66 24.65
CA ILE A 214 -0.23 26.57 23.85
C ILE A 214 -0.34 25.35 24.77
N VAL A 215 -1.58 25.03 25.19
CA VAL A 215 -1.86 23.86 26.03
C VAL A 215 -2.15 22.66 25.12
N ILE A 216 -1.37 21.59 25.29
CA ILE A 216 -1.58 20.32 24.61
C ILE A 216 -2.17 19.34 25.63
N ASP A 217 -3.48 19.12 25.52
CA ASP A 217 -4.23 18.11 26.24
C ASP A 217 -5.22 17.40 25.32
N ASN A 218 -5.77 16.29 25.76
CA ASN A 218 -6.64 15.44 24.96
C ASN A 218 -7.91 16.17 24.47
N ALA A 219 -8.46 17.05 25.31
CA ALA A 219 -9.65 17.83 24.97
C ALA A 219 -9.34 18.87 23.90
N THR A 220 -8.26 19.64 24.06
CA THR A 220 -7.85 20.68 23.10
C THR A 220 -7.53 20.07 21.74
N VAL A 221 -6.75 18.99 21.70
CA VAL A 221 -6.43 18.28 20.45
C VAL A 221 -7.69 17.78 19.76
N THR A 222 -8.59 17.11 20.50
CA THR A 222 -9.83 16.55 19.94
C THR A 222 -10.75 17.63 19.39
N ASN A 223 -10.97 18.72 20.17
CA ASN A 223 -11.85 19.81 19.75
C ASN A 223 -11.33 20.51 18.49
N ARG A 224 -10.01 20.80 18.44
CA ARG A 224 -9.42 21.47 17.28
C ARG A 224 -9.48 20.63 16.00
N LEU A 225 -9.34 19.31 16.14
CA LEU A 225 -9.48 18.40 15.01
C LEU A 225 -10.93 18.27 14.54
N GLN A 226 -11.90 18.30 15.46
CA GLN A 226 -13.34 18.30 15.10
C GLN A 226 -13.79 19.60 14.44
N GLU A 227 -13.22 20.75 14.80
CA GLU A 227 -13.45 22.05 14.14
C GLU A 227 -12.90 22.08 12.72
N ASN A 228 -11.92 21.24 12.37
CA ASN A 228 -11.29 21.14 11.06
C ASN A 228 -11.29 19.70 10.51
N PRO A 229 -12.45 19.12 10.17
CA PRO A 229 -12.56 17.74 9.72
C PRO A 229 -11.80 17.47 8.40
N MET A 230 -11.53 18.47 7.57
CA MET A 230 -10.74 18.32 6.34
C MET A 230 -9.23 18.19 6.58
N ALA A 231 -8.72 18.61 7.74
CA ALA A 231 -7.33 18.38 8.13
C ALA A 231 -7.09 16.96 8.68
N TYR A 232 -8.19 16.26 8.95
CA TYR A 232 -8.19 15.11 9.85
C TYR A 232 -7.94 13.77 9.18
N ASP A 233 -8.39 13.50 7.95
CA ASP A 233 -8.20 12.13 7.45
C ASP A 233 -8.44 11.92 5.94
N LYS A 234 -7.39 11.90 5.15
CA LYS A 234 -7.44 11.21 3.86
C LYS A 234 -6.69 9.87 3.85
N GLU A 235 -5.90 9.54 4.88
CA GLU A 235 -5.01 8.36 4.86
C GLU A 235 -4.73 7.77 6.28
N GLY A 236 -5.59 8.00 7.30
CA GLY A 236 -5.34 7.62 8.68
C GLY A 236 -6.04 6.36 9.19
N GLU A 237 -5.74 5.97 10.42
CA GLU A 237 -6.25 4.76 11.09
C GLU A 237 -7.79 4.71 11.17
N MET A 238 -8.47 5.87 11.35
CA MET A 238 -9.93 5.95 11.28
C MET A 238 -10.50 5.58 9.93
N HIS A 239 -9.79 5.82 8.84
CA HIS A 239 -10.17 5.39 7.51
C HIS A 239 -10.27 3.85 7.44
N TYR A 240 -9.25 3.15 7.94
CA TYR A 240 -9.24 1.68 7.99
C TYR A 240 -10.30 1.13 8.96
N ASP A 241 -10.55 1.81 10.08
CA ASP A 241 -11.57 1.41 11.04
C ASP A 241 -12.98 1.56 10.47
N ILE A 242 -13.28 2.66 9.79
CA ILE A 242 -14.58 2.89 9.15
C ILE A 242 -14.82 1.87 8.03
N ILE A 243 -13.81 1.62 7.19
CA ILE A 243 -13.87 0.60 6.14
C ILE A 243 -14.09 -0.79 6.73
N SER A 244 -13.35 -1.12 7.79
CA SER A 244 -13.47 -2.39 8.50
C SER A 244 -14.88 -2.56 9.10
N ALA A 245 -15.42 -1.51 9.70
CA ALA A 245 -16.79 -1.49 10.22
C ALA A 245 -17.82 -1.65 9.10
N PHE A 246 -17.64 -0.96 7.97
CA PHE A 246 -18.48 -1.08 6.78
C PHE A 246 -18.54 -2.53 6.26
N ILE A 247 -17.38 -3.14 6.02
CA ILE A 247 -17.29 -4.53 5.53
C ILE A 247 -17.90 -5.50 6.54
N LYS A 248 -17.60 -5.34 7.84
CA LYS A 248 -18.14 -6.20 8.90
C LYS A 248 -19.65 -6.07 9.05
N SER A 249 -20.22 -4.89 8.83
CA SER A 249 -21.67 -4.68 8.84
C SER A 249 -22.35 -5.41 7.67
N ILE A 250 -21.78 -5.34 6.46
CA ILE A 250 -22.26 -6.11 5.30
C ILE A 250 -22.17 -7.62 5.58
N ARG A 251 -21.04 -8.09 6.08
CA ARG A 251 -20.78 -9.50 6.45
C ARG A 251 -21.74 -9.97 7.55
N GLY A 252 -21.99 -9.12 8.53
CA GLY A 252 -22.92 -9.38 9.65
C GLY A 252 -24.40 -9.24 9.30
N SER A 253 -24.74 -8.88 8.04
CA SER A 253 -26.11 -8.69 7.57
C SER A 253 -26.87 -7.58 8.30
N ASP A 254 -26.19 -6.49 8.63
CA ASP A 254 -26.78 -5.26 9.20
C ASP A 254 -26.77 -4.13 8.15
N PRO A 255 -27.87 -3.94 7.38
CA PRO A 255 -27.93 -2.92 6.35
C PRO A 255 -27.92 -1.49 6.93
N ASP A 256 -28.49 -1.26 8.11
CA ASP A 256 -28.55 0.07 8.72
C ASP A 256 -27.15 0.52 9.14
N ALA A 257 -26.40 -0.35 9.82
CA ALA A 257 -25.01 -0.07 10.15
C ALA A 257 -24.14 0.09 8.88
N ALA A 258 -24.34 -0.73 7.85
CA ALA A 258 -23.59 -0.63 6.61
C ALA A 258 -23.83 0.72 5.91
N ILE A 259 -25.07 1.20 5.82
CA ILE A 259 -25.41 2.52 5.28
C ILE A 259 -24.85 3.66 6.14
N TYR A 260 -24.86 3.53 7.45
CA TYR A 260 -24.26 4.52 8.33
C TYR A 260 -22.76 4.67 8.07
N TRP A 261 -22.03 3.56 7.97
CA TRP A 261 -20.59 3.60 7.69
C TRP A 261 -20.29 4.07 6.27
N LEU A 262 -21.12 3.71 5.28
CA LEU A 262 -21.06 4.29 3.93
C LEU A 262 -21.20 5.81 3.96
N ALA A 263 -22.19 6.33 4.65
CA ALA A 263 -22.40 7.77 4.78
C ALA A 263 -21.20 8.47 5.45
N ARG A 264 -20.59 7.84 6.45
CA ARG A 264 -19.37 8.37 7.09
C ARG A 264 -18.17 8.40 6.14
N MET A 265 -17.98 7.40 5.29
CA MET A 265 -16.94 7.40 4.25
C MET A 265 -17.17 8.53 3.24
N ILE A 266 -18.41 8.72 2.80
CA ILE A 266 -18.80 9.79 1.86
C ILE A 266 -18.54 11.17 2.49
N ALA A 267 -18.97 11.38 3.73
CA ALA A 267 -18.77 12.64 4.45
C ALA A 267 -17.27 12.92 4.71
N GLY A 268 -16.46 11.88 4.89
CA GLY A 268 -15.01 11.96 5.00
C GLY A 268 -14.27 12.21 3.67
N GLY A 269 -14.99 12.28 2.55
CA GLY A 269 -14.41 12.55 1.23
C GLY A 269 -13.68 11.36 0.60
N GLU A 270 -14.07 10.13 0.97
CA GLU A 270 -13.52 8.91 0.42
C GLU A 270 -13.69 8.83 -1.11
N ASP A 271 -12.71 8.22 -1.78
CA ASP A 271 -12.82 7.94 -3.21
C ASP A 271 -13.99 6.98 -3.48
N PRO A 272 -14.98 7.38 -4.29
CA PRO A 272 -16.14 6.56 -4.59
C PRO A 272 -15.76 5.22 -5.25
N LYS A 273 -14.68 5.19 -6.02
CA LYS A 273 -14.15 3.96 -6.64
C LYS A 273 -13.52 3.02 -5.61
N PHE A 274 -12.91 3.58 -4.57
CA PHE A 274 -12.38 2.78 -3.48
C PHE A 274 -13.52 2.06 -2.74
N ILE A 275 -14.60 2.76 -2.40
CA ILE A 275 -15.79 2.16 -1.77
C ILE A 275 -16.38 1.06 -2.67
N ALA A 276 -16.54 1.36 -3.96
CA ALA A 276 -17.07 0.39 -4.92
C ALA A 276 -16.21 -0.86 -5.05
N ARG A 277 -14.86 -0.74 -5.04
CA ARG A 277 -13.95 -1.90 -5.01
C ARG A 277 -14.18 -2.79 -3.78
N ARG A 278 -14.43 -2.20 -2.62
CA ARG A 278 -14.73 -2.97 -1.40
C ARG A 278 -16.02 -3.74 -1.51
N LEU A 279 -17.06 -3.18 -2.14
CA LEU A 279 -18.30 -3.88 -2.43
C LEU A 279 -18.08 -5.09 -3.36
N VAL A 280 -17.27 -4.94 -4.42
CA VAL A 280 -16.93 -6.04 -5.34
C VAL A 280 -16.21 -7.17 -4.59
N ILE A 281 -15.25 -6.83 -3.71
CA ILE A 281 -14.54 -7.84 -2.90
C ILE A 281 -15.53 -8.55 -1.97
N SER A 282 -16.36 -7.81 -1.21
CA SER A 282 -17.33 -8.38 -0.27
C SER A 282 -18.39 -9.24 -0.97
N ALA A 283 -18.79 -8.85 -2.18
CA ALA A 283 -19.70 -9.66 -3.01
C ALA A 283 -19.14 -11.05 -3.31
N SER A 284 -17.83 -11.18 -3.53
CA SER A 284 -17.16 -12.45 -3.83
C SER A 284 -16.73 -13.20 -2.58
N GLU A 285 -16.24 -12.49 -1.56
CA GLU A 285 -15.69 -13.07 -0.32
C GLU A 285 -16.79 -13.53 0.64
N ASP A 286 -17.81 -12.67 0.88
CA ASP A 286 -18.79 -12.88 1.92
C ASP A 286 -20.12 -13.45 1.41
N ILE A 287 -20.55 -13.08 0.20
CA ILE A 287 -21.79 -13.57 -0.42
C ILE A 287 -21.49 -14.77 -1.33
N GLY A 288 -20.53 -14.64 -2.23
CA GLY A 288 -20.03 -15.68 -3.09
C GLY A 288 -21.14 -16.48 -3.79
N LEU A 289 -21.06 -17.81 -3.67
CA LEU A 289 -22.00 -18.73 -4.33
C LEU A 289 -23.41 -18.75 -3.72
N ALA A 290 -23.63 -18.15 -2.56
CA ALA A 290 -24.97 -18.07 -1.95
C ALA A 290 -25.91 -17.16 -2.77
N ASN A 291 -25.35 -16.13 -3.45
CA ASN A 291 -26.10 -15.28 -4.39
C ASN A 291 -25.19 -14.80 -5.53
N PRO A 292 -25.17 -15.50 -6.69
CA PRO A 292 -24.31 -15.14 -7.82
C PRO A 292 -24.57 -13.74 -8.39
N ASN A 293 -25.74 -13.15 -8.19
CA ASN A 293 -26.05 -11.80 -8.63
C ASN A 293 -25.31 -10.72 -7.82
N ALA A 294 -24.80 -11.04 -6.64
CA ALA A 294 -24.10 -10.09 -5.78
C ALA A 294 -22.91 -9.44 -6.49
N LEU A 295 -22.09 -10.24 -7.15
CA LEU A 295 -20.95 -9.77 -7.91
C LEU A 295 -21.36 -8.91 -9.12
N LEU A 296 -22.45 -9.27 -9.80
CA LEU A 296 -22.97 -8.49 -10.94
C LEU A 296 -23.44 -7.10 -10.49
N ILE A 297 -24.18 -7.02 -9.39
CA ILE A 297 -24.67 -5.75 -8.83
C ILE A 297 -23.52 -4.89 -8.33
N ALA A 298 -22.54 -5.47 -7.64
CA ALA A 298 -21.37 -4.74 -7.17
C ALA A 298 -20.54 -4.17 -8.33
N ASN A 299 -20.35 -4.94 -9.42
CA ASN A 299 -19.69 -4.46 -10.62
C ASN A 299 -20.51 -3.37 -11.35
N ALA A 300 -21.83 -3.53 -11.46
CA ALA A 300 -22.69 -2.50 -12.04
C ALA A 300 -22.61 -1.19 -11.25
N ALA A 301 -22.59 -1.26 -9.91
CA ALA A 301 -22.39 -0.09 -9.05
C ALA A 301 -21.02 0.54 -9.25
N PHE A 302 -19.95 -0.24 -9.38
CA PHE A 302 -18.61 0.26 -9.70
C PHE A 302 -18.59 1.01 -11.04
N ASP A 303 -19.17 0.43 -12.08
CA ASP A 303 -19.24 1.06 -13.40
C ASP A 303 -20.10 2.33 -13.41
N ALA A 304 -21.20 2.33 -12.69
CA ALA A 304 -22.06 3.51 -12.52
C ALA A 304 -21.29 4.65 -11.86
N VAL A 305 -20.63 4.37 -10.72
CA VAL A 305 -19.83 5.34 -9.97
C VAL A 305 -18.68 5.90 -10.81
N ASN A 306 -18.04 5.03 -11.61
CA ASN A 306 -16.95 5.45 -12.51
C ASN A 306 -17.42 6.42 -13.60
N LYS A 307 -18.69 6.32 -14.02
CA LYS A 307 -19.30 7.18 -15.06
C LYS A 307 -19.86 8.48 -14.51
N ILE A 308 -20.51 8.44 -13.34
CA ILE A 308 -21.28 9.58 -12.80
C ILE A 308 -20.52 10.35 -11.70
N GLY A 309 -19.66 9.70 -10.91
CA GLY A 309 -18.92 10.35 -9.81
C GLY A 309 -19.81 10.88 -8.68
N TRP A 310 -19.25 11.80 -7.87
CA TRP A 310 -20.01 12.50 -6.84
C TRP A 310 -20.78 13.70 -7.43
N PRO A 311 -21.95 14.10 -6.86
CA PRO A 311 -22.59 13.55 -5.65
C PRO A 311 -23.52 12.35 -5.89
N GLU A 312 -23.93 12.05 -7.13
CA GLU A 312 -24.96 11.05 -7.45
C GLU A 312 -24.45 9.61 -7.27
N GLY A 313 -23.15 9.37 -7.32
CA GLY A 313 -22.52 8.08 -7.08
C GLY A 313 -22.88 7.43 -5.75
N ARG A 314 -23.34 8.22 -4.77
CA ARG A 314 -23.84 7.71 -3.48
C ARG A 314 -25.04 6.78 -3.63
N ILE A 315 -25.87 6.97 -4.66
CA ILE A 315 -27.13 6.22 -4.86
C ILE A 315 -26.84 4.77 -5.24
N PRO A 316 -26.10 4.47 -6.34
CA PRO A 316 -25.75 3.09 -6.67
C PRO A 316 -24.86 2.41 -5.61
N LEU A 317 -24.03 3.16 -4.88
CA LEU A 317 -23.28 2.61 -3.74
C LEU A 317 -24.20 2.17 -2.60
N ALA A 318 -25.23 2.97 -2.28
CA ALA A 318 -26.20 2.63 -1.25
C ALA A 318 -27.04 1.40 -1.65
N GLU A 319 -27.51 1.36 -2.90
CA GLU A 319 -28.27 0.23 -3.45
C GLU A 319 -27.46 -1.06 -3.36
N ALA A 320 -26.23 -1.07 -3.85
CA ALA A 320 -25.35 -2.23 -3.77
C ALA A 320 -25.05 -2.63 -2.31
N THR A 321 -24.82 -1.66 -1.42
CA THR A 321 -24.57 -1.92 0.01
C THR A 321 -25.72 -2.64 0.66
N ILE A 322 -26.95 -2.15 0.47
CA ILE A 322 -28.18 -2.78 1.02
C ILE A 322 -28.35 -4.20 0.45
N TYR A 323 -28.20 -4.34 -0.87
CA TYR A 323 -28.32 -5.63 -1.54
C TYR A 323 -27.34 -6.66 -0.98
N LEU A 324 -26.06 -6.29 -0.80
CA LEU A 324 -25.05 -7.17 -0.25
C LEU A 324 -25.31 -7.50 1.23
N ALA A 325 -25.70 -6.50 2.03
CA ALA A 325 -25.99 -6.69 3.44
C ALA A 325 -27.16 -7.65 3.66
N THR A 326 -28.20 -7.57 2.82
CA THR A 326 -29.41 -8.42 2.92
C THR A 326 -29.30 -9.77 2.19
N SER A 327 -28.24 -9.99 1.39
CA SER A 327 -28.02 -11.27 0.69
C SER A 327 -27.58 -12.38 1.65
N PRO A 328 -27.92 -13.67 1.37
CA PRO A 328 -27.34 -14.79 2.08
C PRO A 328 -25.84 -14.83 1.93
N LYS A 329 -25.13 -15.40 2.91
CA LYS A 329 -23.66 -15.37 3.00
C LYS A 329 -23.05 -16.74 2.75
N SER A 330 -21.95 -16.78 2.00
CA SER A 330 -21.08 -17.96 1.83
C SER A 330 -19.67 -17.53 1.47
N ASN A 331 -18.71 -17.95 2.26
CA ASN A 331 -17.29 -17.76 2.00
C ASN A 331 -16.60 -19.02 1.44
N SER A 332 -17.38 -19.99 0.92
CA SER A 332 -16.86 -21.27 0.45
C SER A 332 -15.81 -21.14 -0.65
N ALA A 333 -16.00 -20.23 -1.61
CA ALA A 333 -15.04 -19.98 -2.67
C ALA A 333 -13.71 -19.38 -2.13
N TYR A 334 -13.81 -18.44 -1.19
CA TYR A 334 -12.65 -17.85 -0.51
C TYR A 334 -11.85 -18.91 0.28
N ASN A 335 -12.54 -19.73 1.07
CA ASN A 335 -11.89 -20.79 1.83
C ASN A 335 -11.27 -21.85 0.91
N ALA A 336 -11.94 -22.22 -0.18
CA ALA A 336 -11.44 -23.22 -1.12
C ALA A 336 -10.13 -22.78 -1.78
N ILE A 337 -10.06 -21.53 -2.28
CA ILE A 337 -8.84 -21.04 -2.93
C ILE A 337 -7.68 -20.88 -1.93
N ASN A 338 -7.95 -20.41 -0.71
CA ASN A 338 -6.91 -20.29 0.32
C ASN A 338 -6.38 -21.66 0.76
N ALA A 339 -7.24 -22.64 0.94
CA ALA A 339 -6.83 -24.00 1.25
C ALA A 339 -6.00 -24.61 0.12
N ALA A 340 -6.40 -24.38 -1.14
CA ALA A 340 -5.64 -24.85 -2.29
C ALA A 340 -4.27 -24.18 -2.40
N LEU A 341 -4.15 -22.87 -2.16
CA LEU A 341 -2.89 -22.15 -2.15
C LEU A 341 -1.94 -22.68 -1.06
N ALA A 342 -2.43 -22.82 0.17
CA ALA A 342 -1.64 -23.37 1.28
C ALA A 342 -1.17 -24.80 0.98
N PHE A 343 -2.02 -25.61 0.32
CA PHE A 343 -1.66 -26.93 -0.09
C PHE A 343 -0.58 -26.96 -1.18
N VAL A 344 -0.66 -26.07 -2.17
CA VAL A 344 0.36 -25.95 -3.24
C VAL A 344 1.71 -25.53 -2.64
N GLU A 345 1.74 -24.63 -1.65
CA GLU A 345 2.97 -24.27 -0.93
C GLU A 345 3.62 -25.49 -0.23
N GLN A 346 2.82 -26.36 0.34
CA GLN A 346 3.30 -27.55 1.05
C GLN A 346 3.74 -28.69 0.10
N SER A 347 2.98 -28.91 -0.97
CA SER A 347 3.19 -30.04 -1.90
C SER A 347 4.21 -29.75 -3.01
N GLY A 348 4.52 -28.45 -3.24
CA GLY A 348 5.40 -28.01 -4.34
C GLY A 348 4.74 -28.23 -5.72
N ASN A 349 5.57 -28.17 -6.75
CA ASN A 349 5.13 -28.31 -8.15
C ASN A 349 4.95 -29.79 -8.55
N LEU A 350 3.83 -30.36 -8.22
CA LEU A 350 3.46 -31.71 -8.66
C LEU A 350 3.18 -31.74 -10.18
N PRO A 351 3.60 -32.80 -10.91
CA PRO A 351 3.41 -32.87 -12.34
C PRO A 351 1.94 -33.04 -12.72
N VAL A 352 1.54 -32.36 -13.80
CA VAL A 352 0.20 -32.56 -14.38
C VAL A 352 0.09 -33.99 -14.93
N PRO A 353 -1.00 -34.73 -14.68
CA PRO A 353 -1.24 -36.07 -15.24
C PRO A 353 -1.11 -36.07 -16.76
N LEU A 354 -0.53 -37.15 -17.33
CA LEU A 354 -0.22 -37.20 -18.76
C LEU A 354 -1.47 -37.07 -19.66
N HIS A 355 -2.59 -37.68 -19.28
CA HIS A 355 -3.84 -37.61 -20.03
C HIS A 355 -4.44 -36.20 -20.09
N LEU A 356 -4.11 -35.31 -19.15
CA LEU A 356 -4.56 -33.91 -19.14
C LEU A 356 -3.66 -32.98 -19.94
N ARG A 357 -2.51 -33.46 -20.43
CA ARG A 357 -1.56 -32.64 -21.19
C ARG A 357 -1.93 -32.59 -22.65
N ASN A 358 -1.88 -31.44 -23.27
CA ASN A 358 -2.04 -31.32 -24.73
C ASN A 358 -0.84 -31.91 -25.47
N ALA A 359 -1.10 -32.56 -26.62
CA ALA A 359 -0.08 -33.17 -27.49
C ALA A 359 -0.08 -32.57 -28.91
N PRO A 360 0.26 -31.27 -29.09
CA PRO A 360 0.23 -30.63 -30.39
C PRO A 360 1.34 -31.13 -31.35
N THR A 361 2.44 -31.71 -30.82
CA THR A 361 3.58 -32.19 -31.66
C THR A 361 3.66 -33.72 -31.65
N SER A 362 4.32 -34.27 -32.67
CA SER A 362 4.61 -35.70 -32.75
C SER A 362 5.42 -36.23 -31.58
N LEU A 363 6.38 -35.44 -31.09
CA LEU A 363 7.18 -35.78 -29.93
C LEU A 363 6.31 -35.88 -28.67
N MET A 364 5.38 -34.95 -28.45
CA MET A 364 4.48 -35.02 -27.29
C MET A 364 3.56 -36.24 -27.36
N LYS A 365 3.09 -36.61 -28.56
CA LYS A 365 2.33 -37.85 -28.75
C LYS A 365 3.16 -39.11 -28.42
N SER A 366 4.43 -39.13 -28.85
CA SER A 366 5.32 -40.25 -28.52
C SER A 366 5.66 -40.34 -26.99
N LEU A 367 5.46 -39.26 -26.23
CA LEU A 367 5.59 -39.19 -24.80
C LEU A 367 4.26 -39.45 -24.05
N ASN A 368 3.24 -39.98 -24.76
CA ASN A 368 1.92 -40.33 -24.24
C ASN A 368 1.14 -39.14 -23.64
N TYR A 369 1.38 -37.91 -24.10
CA TYR A 369 0.55 -36.76 -23.70
C TYR A 369 -0.83 -36.87 -24.29
N GLY A 370 -1.87 -36.63 -23.48
CA GLY A 370 -3.26 -36.68 -23.87
C GLY A 370 -3.82 -38.10 -24.09
N THR A 371 -3.03 -39.14 -23.86
CA THR A 371 -3.48 -40.52 -24.01
C THR A 371 -4.48 -40.86 -22.90
N ASP A 372 -5.57 -41.56 -23.29
CA ASP A 372 -6.67 -42.00 -22.40
C ASP A 372 -7.50 -40.85 -21.78
N TYR A 373 -7.39 -39.61 -22.31
CA TYR A 373 -8.32 -38.55 -21.90
C TYR A 373 -9.72 -38.84 -22.40
N GLN A 374 -10.65 -38.90 -21.47
CA GLN A 374 -12.09 -39.09 -21.76
C GLN A 374 -12.75 -37.71 -21.83
N TYR A 375 -13.29 -37.36 -23.02
CA TYR A 375 -13.96 -36.09 -23.21
C TYR A 375 -15.37 -36.11 -22.61
N PRO A 376 -15.69 -35.34 -21.56
CA PRO A 376 -16.95 -35.49 -20.83
C PRO A 376 -18.19 -35.26 -21.68
N HIS A 377 -18.13 -34.47 -22.74
CA HIS A 377 -19.27 -34.19 -23.62
C HIS A 377 -19.73 -35.44 -24.45
N ASP A 378 -18.86 -36.46 -24.59
CA ASP A 378 -19.21 -37.73 -25.28
C ASP A 378 -19.97 -38.69 -24.34
N PHE A 379 -20.17 -38.36 -23.07
CA PHE A 379 -20.79 -39.17 -22.06
C PHE A 379 -22.14 -38.62 -21.61
N PRO A 380 -23.07 -39.49 -21.12
CA PRO A 380 -24.35 -39.06 -20.57
C PRO A 380 -24.18 -37.99 -19.49
N GLN A 381 -25.04 -36.97 -19.52
CA GLN A 381 -25.01 -35.83 -18.58
C GLN A 381 -23.67 -35.03 -18.60
N HIS A 382 -22.86 -35.22 -19.63
CA HIS A 382 -21.55 -34.58 -19.79
C HIS A 382 -20.62 -34.86 -18.60
N PHE A 383 -20.71 -36.06 -18.03
CA PHE A 383 -19.95 -36.50 -16.88
C PHE A 383 -19.27 -37.85 -17.11
N VAL A 384 -17.99 -37.93 -16.77
CA VAL A 384 -17.18 -39.13 -16.73
C VAL A 384 -16.21 -39.06 -15.55
N ALA A 385 -16.12 -40.15 -14.81
CA ALA A 385 -15.19 -40.25 -13.68
C ALA A 385 -13.77 -40.47 -14.20
N GLN A 386 -12.96 -39.43 -14.13
CA GLN A 386 -11.51 -39.50 -14.43
C GLN A 386 -10.72 -38.65 -13.44
N GLN A 387 -9.42 -38.88 -13.38
CA GLN A 387 -8.53 -38.20 -12.45
C GLN A 387 -8.10 -36.85 -13.03
N TYR A 388 -8.38 -35.75 -12.30
CA TYR A 388 -7.97 -34.39 -12.70
C TYR A 388 -6.83 -33.83 -11.85
N MET A 389 -6.62 -34.34 -10.63
CA MET A 389 -5.54 -33.93 -9.75
C MET A 389 -4.31 -34.82 -9.91
N PRO A 390 -3.11 -34.37 -9.53
CA PRO A 390 -1.92 -35.22 -9.46
C PRO A 390 -2.16 -36.49 -8.65
N CYS A 391 -1.63 -37.63 -9.09
CA CYS A 391 -1.93 -38.95 -8.50
C CYS A 391 -1.67 -39.05 -6.98
N LEU A 392 -0.73 -38.26 -6.47
CA LEU A 392 -0.37 -38.25 -5.05
C LEU A 392 -1.42 -37.58 -4.14
N LEU A 393 -2.44 -36.96 -4.70
CA LEU A 393 -3.42 -36.13 -3.97
C LEU A 393 -4.79 -36.78 -3.78
N TYR A 394 -5.05 -37.93 -4.41
CA TYR A 394 -6.31 -38.65 -4.27
C TYR A 394 -6.33 -39.54 -3.00
N THR A 395 -6.22 -38.91 -1.82
CA THR A 395 -6.30 -39.63 -0.53
C THR A 395 -7.55 -39.23 0.26
N SER A 396 -8.40 -38.34 -0.26
CA SER A 396 -9.65 -37.91 0.38
C SER A 396 -10.86 -38.21 -0.52
N PRO A 397 -12.02 -38.59 0.05
CA PRO A 397 -13.24 -38.74 -0.73
C PRO A 397 -13.60 -37.42 -1.45
N SER A 398 -14.19 -37.56 -2.62
CA SER A 398 -14.65 -36.41 -3.41
C SER A 398 -15.69 -35.59 -2.61
N PRO A 399 -15.68 -34.25 -2.68
CA PRO A 399 -16.72 -33.42 -2.09
C PRO A 399 -18.13 -33.67 -2.65
N ARG A 400 -18.28 -34.63 -3.56
CA ARG A 400 -19.56 -35.05 -4.19
C ARG A 400 -20.11 -36.37 -3.68
N ASP A 401 -19.41 -37.03 -2.75
CA ASP A 401 -19.89 -38.24 -2.10
C ASP A 401 -20.72 -37.95 -0.84
#